data_ee562fb0fa1eacc8efc0a918d00727d9
#
_entry.id   ee562fb0fa1eacc8efc0a918d00727d9
#
_cell.length_a   1.000
_cell.length_b   1.000
_cell.length_c   1.000
_cell.angle_alpha   90.00
_cell.angle_beta   90.00
_cell.angle_gamma   90.00
#
_symmetry.space_group_name_H-M   'P 1'
#
loop_
_entity.id
_entity.type
_entity.pdbx_description
1 polymer ?
#
loop_
_entity_poly.entity_id
_entity_poly.type
_entity_poly.pdbx_seq_one_letter_code
_entity_poly.pdbx_strand_id
1 'polypeptide(L)'
;GHLSKELITKFNLDADSDPQAYGIGIKELWQVAPGKCKPGLVQHSLGWPLDTSTYGGSFIYHMDKDRVAVGFVCALDYADPEFSPFEAFQQFKHHPSVKPLFEGGEILSGGARTIIEGGAQSLPRVEMPGALLIGDAAGLLNLPKIKGTHQAIRSGTLAANHIAEKSNGEGFDSALRASPIYKELHKVRNIRPGFNKGLWRGLITAGIETVTAGKLPRTLHNHDDFSSLTKIKDLKTIERNWVETDLAPRDRLASVYFAGTDHDEDQPVHLQILEPEVCMTRCTEEYNNPCTRFCPANVYEVVEDEVADAGKRLQINAANCVHCKTCDIKDPYQIINWVTPEGG
;
A
#
# COMPACT_ATOMS: atom_id res chain seq x y z
N GLY A 1 -7.52 -8.33 3.73
CA GLY A 1 -8.83 -8.35 3.04
C GLY A 1 -9.58 -7.03 3.21
N HIS A 2 -10.54 -6.75 2.35
CA HIS A 2 -11.30 -5.48 2.40
C HIS A 2 -12.09 -5.31 3.70
N LEU A 3 -12.56 -6.40 4.29
CA LEU A 3 -13.32 -6.38 5.56
C LEU A 3 -12.42 -6.35 6.81
N SER A 4 -11.10 -6.49 6.69
CA SER A 4 -10.22 -6.64 7.86
C SER A 4 -10.28 -5.42 8.78
N LYS A 5 -10.18 -4.19 8.24
CA LYS A 5 -10.22 -2.95 9.03
C LYS A 5 -11.53 -2.83 9.81
N GLU A 6 -12.65 -3.09 9.13
CA GLU A 6 -13.98 -3.05 9.74
C GLU A 6 -14.11 -4.09 10.88
N LEU A 7 -13.70 -5.34 10.63
CA LEU A 7 -13.74 -6.40 11.63
C LEU A 7 -12.81 -6.14 12.80
N ILE A 8 -11.60 -5.65 12.54
CA ILE A 8 -10.64 -5.27 13.58
C ILE A 8 -11.24 -4.21 14.50
N THR A 9 -11.79 -3.15 13.93
CA THR A 9 -12.45 -2.08 14.71
C THR A 9 -13.68 -2.61 15.47
N LYS A 10 -14.57 -3.35 14.79
CA LYS A 10 -15.81 -3.88 15.38
C LYS A 10 -15.57 -4.77 16.59
N PHE A 11 -14.52 -5.58 16.55
CA PHE A 11 -14.18 -6.53 17.62
C PHE A 11 -13.01 -6.08 18.50
N ASN A 12 -12.52 -4.85 18.31
CA ASN A 12 -11.38 -4.28 19.04
C ASN A 12 -10.17 -5.26 19.06
N LEU A 13 -9.81 -5.76 17.89
CA LEU A 13 -8.78 -6.81 17.77
C LEU A 13 -7.36 -6.27 17.88
N ASP A 14 -7.15 -4.98 17.70
CA ASP A 14 -5.87 -4.27 17.72
C ASP A 14 -5.56 -3.57 19.04
N ALA A 15 -6.38 -3.77 20.09
CA ALA A 15 -6.23 -3.10 21.37
C ALA A 15 -4.83 -3.24 22.01
N ASP A 16 -4.16 -4.37 21.78
CA ASP A 16 -2.84 -4.70 22.35
C ASP A 16 -1.72 -4.72 21.29
N SER A 17 -1.95 -4.17 20.10
CA SER A 17 -0.98 -4.12 19.01
C SER A 17 -0.65 -2.69 18.59
N ASP A 18 0.51 -2.49 17.96
CA ASP A 18 0.84 -1.23 17.33
C ASP A 18 -0.11 -0.95 16.16
N PRO A 19 -0.30 0.31 15.76
CA PRO A 19 -0.97 0.64 14.50
C PRO A 19 -0.36 -0.11 13.32
N GLN A 20 -1.18 -0.44 12.34
CA GLN A 20 -0.71 -1.09 11.14
C GLN A 20 0.05 -0.10 10.26
N ALA A 21 1.12 -0.55 9.62
CA ALA A 21 1.83 0.19 8.58
C ALA A 21 1.47 -0.38 7.20
N TYR A 22 1.38 0.49 6.22
CA TYR A 22 0.99 0.12 4.86
C TYR A 22 1.94 0.70 3.80
N GLY A 23 2.01 0.04 2.65
CA GLY A 23 2.62 0.55 1.45
C GLY A 23 1.64 0.49 0.29
N ILE A 24 1.62 1.50 -0.57
CA ILE A 24 0.91 1.43 -1.85
C ILE A 24 1.82 0.80 -2.90
N GLY A 25 1.38 -0.32 -3.48
CA GLY A 25 2.02 -0.94 -4.63
C GLY A 25 1.23 -0.64 -5.89
N ILE A 26 1.91 -0.11 -6.92
CA ILE A 26 1.37 0.09 -8.26
C ILE A 26 2.15 -0.84 -9.19
N LYS A 27 1.45 -1.54 -10.05
CA LYS A 27 2.03 -2.60 -10.88
C LYS A 27 1.46 -2.57 -12.28
N GLU A 28 2.32 -2.90 -13.26
CA GLU A 28 1.94 -3.10 -14.66
C GLU A 28 2.53 -4.40 -15.18
N LEU A 29 1.83 -5.05 -16.08
CA LEU A 29 2.32 -6.16 -16.90
C LEU A 29 2.50 -5.66 -18.34
N TRP A 30 3.70 -5.80 -18.84
CA TRP A 30 4.10 -5.35 -20.17
C TRP A 30 4.38 -6.52 -21.09
N GLN A 31 3.97 -6.39 -22.36
CA GLN A 31 4.55 -7.09 -23.48
C GLN A 31 5.70 -6.24 -23.99
N VAL A 32 6.92 -6.66 -23.78
CA VAL A 32 8.10 -5.92 -24.26
C VAL A 32 8.50 -6.35 -25.65
N ALA A 33 9.31 -5.52 -26.34
CA ALA A 33 9.79 -5.87 -27.67
C ALA A 33 10.61 -7.18 -27.64
N PRO A 34 10.56 -7.99 -28.71
CA PRO A 34 11.25 -9.28 -28.77
C PRO A 34 12.73 -9.19 -28.40
N GLY A 35 13.19 -10.13 -27.58
CA GLY A 35 14.58 -10.21 -27.13
C GLY A 35 14.96 -9.30 -25.96
N LYS A 36 14.07 -8.44 -25.47
CA LYS A 36 14.31 -7.61 -24.27
C LYS A 36 14.03 -8.36 -22.97
N CYS A 37 13.12 -9.34 -23.00
CA CYS A 37 12.83 -10.19 -21.85
C CYS A 37 13.94 -11.21 -21.61
N LYS A 38 14.28 -11.43 -20.34
CA LYS A 38 15.25 -12.46 -19.89
C LYS A 38 14.54 -13.37 -18.88
N PRO A 39 13.77 -14.36 -19.31
CA PRO A 39 12.92 -15.15 -18.43
C PRO A 39 13.65 -15.66 -17.18
N GLY A 40 13.04 -15.47 -16.02
CA GLY A 40 13.61 -15.83 -14.72
C GLY A 40 14.48 -14.75 -14.07
N LEU A 41 14.83 -13.66 -14.77
CA LEU A 41 15.51 -12.53 -14.16
C LEU A 41 14.56 -11.77 -13.24
N VAL A 42 14.97 -11.57 -11.99
CA VAL A 42 14.27 -10.82 -10.95
C VAL A 42 15.18 -9.70 -10.47
N GLN A 43 14.69 -8.47 -10.52
CA GLN A 43 15.41 -7.29 -10.08
C GLN A 43 14.58 -6.56 -9.02
N HIS A 44 15.24 -6.09 -7.98
CA HIS A 44 14.67 -5.21 -6.98
C HIS A 44 15.53 -3.95 -6.84
N SER A 45 14.89 -2.81 -6.60
CA SER A 45 15.58 -1.58 -6.26
C SER A 45 15.00 -0.96 -4.99
N LEU A 46 15.74 -0.05 -4.38
CA LEU A 46 15.34 0.70 -3.19
C LEU A 46 15.68 2.17 -3.42
N GLY A 47 14.81 3.08 -2.95
CA GLY A 47 15.02 4.52 -3.01
C GLY A 47 14.50 5.14 -4.32
N TRP A 48 15.38 5.72 -5.16
CA TRP A 48 14.98 6.55 -6.29
C TRP A 48 13.78 5.98 -7.09
N PRO A 49 12.78 6.81 -7.46
CA PRO A 49 12.71 8.28 -7.37
C PRO A 49 12.24 8.81 -6.00
N LEU A 50 12.15 7.97 -4.99
CA LEU A 50 11.88 8.39 -3.62
C LEU A 50 13.10 9.08 -3.04
N ASP A 51 12.87 10.04 -2.16
CA ASP A 51 13.91 10.63 -1.35
C ASP A 51 14.38 9.65 -0.24
N THR A 52 15.41 10.07 0.52
CA THR A 52 15.95 9.22 1.58
C THR A 52 15.08 9.14 2.83
N SER A 53 14.03 9.94 2.92
CA SER A 53 13.07 9.92 4.05
C SER A 53 11.90 8.97 3.80
N THR A 54 11.59 8.67 2.55
CA THR A 54 10.46 7.84 2.14
C THR A 54 10.91 6.40 1.86
N TYR A 55 10.33 5.43 2.58
CA TYR A 55 10.60 4.02 2.37
C TYR A 55 9.88 3.50 1.13
N GLY A 56 10.58 2.72 0.30
CA GLY A 56 9.99 2.11 -0.88
C GLY A 56 11.02 1.71 -1.92
N GLY A 57 10.52 1.14 -3.02
CA GLY A 57 11.37 0.66 -4.09
C GLY A 57 10.57 -0.01 -5.19
N SER A 58 11.25 -0.74 -6.05
CA SER A 58 10.64 -1.36 -7.22
C SER A 58 10.99 -2.83 -7.38
N PHE A 59 10.22 -3.50 -8.23
CA PHE A 59 10.57 -4.80 -8.75
C PHE A 59 10.37 -4.85 -10.27
N ILE A 60 11.19 -5.66 -10.95
CA ILE A 60 11.03 -6.02 -12.36
C ILE A 60 11.21 -7.53 -12.45
N TYR A 61 10.17 -8.22 -12.93
CA TYR A 61 10.15 -9.67 -13.08
C TYR A 61 10.00 -10.04 -14.55
N HIS A 62 11.05 -10.61 -15.14
CA HIS A 62 11.01 -11.12 -16.49
C HIS A 62 10.33 -12.48 -16.50
N MET A 63 9.18 -12.51 -17.13
CA MET A 63 8.35 -13.72 -17.26
C MET A 63 8.66 -14.44 -18.60
N ASP A 64 7.79 -15.33 -19.02
CA ASP A 64 7.87 -15.97 -20.33
C ASP A 64 7.24 -15.10 -21.45
N LYS A 65 7.47 -15.46 -22.69
CA LYS A 65 6.82 -14.86 -23.89
C LYS A 65 6.95 -13.34 -23.97
N ASP A 66 8.16 -12.82 -23.69
CA ASP A 66 8.46 -11.39 -23.69
C ASP A 66 7.56 -10.55 -22.77
N ARG A 67 7.07 -11.13 -21.67
CA ARG A 67 6.29 -10.43 -20.65
C ARG A 67 7.18 -10.02 -19.48
N VAL A 68 6.97 -8.79 -19.03
CA VAL A 68 7.67 -8.22 -17.87
C VAL A 68 6.65 -7.62 -16.92
N ALA A 69 6.65 -8.07 -15.67
CA ALA A 69 5.91 -7.40 -14.61
C ALA A 69 6.82 -6.37 -13.94
N VAL A 70 6.37 -5.13 -13.88
CA VAL A 70 7.05 -4.03 -13.19
C VAL A 70 6.14 -3.44 -12.14
N GLY A 71 6.69 -3.14 -10.98
CA GLY A 71 5.93 -2.47 -9.93
C GLY A 71 6.80 -1.58 -9.06
N PHE A 72 6.11 -0.66 -8.39
CA PHE A 72 6.70 0.31 -7.49
C PHE A 72 5.90 0.33 -6.19
N VAL A 73 6.58 0.24 -5.06
CA VAL A 73 5.96 0.25 -3.74
C VAL A 73 6.48 1.45 -2.97
N CYS A 74 5.57 2.20 -2.38
CA CYS A 74 5.87 3.34 -1.54
C CYS A 74 5.11 3.18 -0.21
N ALA A 75 5.83 3.25 0.90
CA ALA A 75 5.20 3.25 2.21
C ALA A 75 4.30 4.48 2.39
N LEU A 76 3.17 4.31 3.07
CA LEU A 76 2.19 5.38 3.25
C LEU A 76 2.52 6.34 4.41
N ASP A 77 3.62 6.13 5.11
CA ASP A 77 4.12 7.04 6.14
C ASP A 77 4.99 8.20 5.61
N TYR A 78 4.98 8.46 4.29
CA TYR A 78 5.63 9.65 3.75
C TYR A 78 4.99 10.95 4.26
N ALA A 79 5.82 11.99 4.38
CA ALA A 79 5.43 13.24 5.03
C ALA A 79 4.81 14.28 4.07
N ASP A 80 5.08 14.20 2.78
CA ASP A 80 4.71 15.23 1.81
C ASP A 80 3.28 15.02 1.24
N PRO A 81 2.32 15.89 1.53
CA PRO A 81 0.95 15.79 1.02
C PRO A 81 0.86 16.00 -0.50
N GLU A 82 1.88 16.59 -1.12
CA GLU A 82 1.94 16.81 -2.56
C GLU A 82 2.62 15.67 -3.33
N PHE A 83 3.05 14.62 -2.64
CA PHE A 83 3.66 13.45 -3.26
C PHE A 83 2.61 12.58 -3.95
N SER A 84 2.91 12.16 -5.19
CA SER A 84 2.11 11.21 -5.95
C SER A 84 2.87 9.90 -6.16
N PRO A 85 2.42 8.79 -5.54
CA PRO A 85 3.01 7.47 -5.78
C PRO A 85 2.90 7.02 -7.25
N PHE A 86 1.84 7.41 -7.95
CA PHE A 86 1.67 7.10 -9.36
C PHE A 86 2.75 7.79 -10.22
N GLU A 87 2.95 9.10 -10.01
CA GLU A 87 3.97 9.84 -10.74
C GLU A 87 5.38 9.32 -10.43
N ALA A 88 5.66 8.96 -9.18
CA ALA A 88 6.92 8.32 -8.81
C ALA A 88 7.14 6.99 -9.57
N PHE A 89 6.10 6.18 -9.74
CA PHE A 89 6.19 4.98 -10.57
C PHE A 89 6.46 5.30 -12.04
N GLN A 90 5.83 6.34 -12.60
CA GLN A 90 6.13 6.78 -13.96
C GLN A 90 7.60 7.20 -14.08
N GLN A 91 8.11 8.00 -13.13
CA GLN A 91 9.51 8.41 -13.09
C GLN A 91 10.45 7.20 -13.02
N PHE A 92 10.15 6.20 -12.19
CA PHE A 92 10.93 4.98 -12.11
C PHE A 92 11.10 4.30 -13.48
N LYS A 93 10.03 4.20 -14.26
CA LYS A 93 10.08 3.61 -15.60
C LYS A 93 10.98 4.40 -16.58
N HIS A 94 11.17 5.70 -16.32
CA HIS A 94 12.01 6.58 -17.16
C HIS A 94 13.48 6.63 -16.72
N HIS A 95 13.86 5.91 -15.67
CA HIS A 95 15.28 5.80 -15.32
C HIS A 95 16.10 5.25 -16.50
N PRO A 96 17.29 5.83 -16.83
CA PRO A 96 18.08 5.43 -18.00
C PRO A 96 18.40 3.93 -18.09
N SER A 97 18.51 3.23 -16.96
CA SER A 97 18.73 1.77 -16.95
C SER A 97 17.45 0.94 -17.05
N VAL A 98 16.27 1.56 -16.91
CA VAL A 98 14.95 0.87 -16.90
C VAL A 98 14.20 1.14 -18.19
N LYS A 99 14.13 2.38 -18.65
CA LYS A 99 13.38 2.83 -19.83
C LYS A 99 13.62 1.96 -21.07
N PRO A 100 14.87 1.59 -21.43
CA PRO A 100 15.13 0.79 -22.63
C PRO A 100 14.40 -0.56 -22.66
N LEU A 101 14.05 -1.12 -21.49
CA LEU A 101 13.31 -2.37 -21.41
C LEU A 101 11.88 -2.22 -21.98
N PHE A 102 11.25 -1.06 -21.72
CA PHE A 102 9.85 -0.82 -22.05
C PHE A 102 9.62 -0.10 -23.37
N GLU A 103 10.65 0.49 -23.97
CA GLU A 103 10.53 1.15 -25.27
C GLU A 103 10.08 0.19 -26.36
N GLY A 104 9.02 0.56 -27.08
CA GLY A 104 8.40 -0.26 -28.11
C GLY A 104 7.55 -1.42 -27.58
N GLY A 105 7.32 -1.47 -26.27
CA GLY A 105 6.39 -2.39 -25.63
C GLY A 105 5.01 -1.78 -25.42
N GLU A 106 4.07 -2.62 -24.95
CA GLU A 106 2.70 -2.23 -24.63
C GLU A 106 2.29 -2.76 -23.26
N ILE A 107 1.40 -2.03 -22.56
CA ILE A 107 0.83 -2.48 -21.29
C ILE A 107 -0.30 -3.44 -21.57
N LEU A 108 -0.26 -4.62 -20.94
CA LEU A 108 -1.31 -5.64 -21.01
C LEU A 108 -2.32 -5.49 -19.87
N SER A 109 -1.86 -5.16 -18.68
CA SER A 109 -2.70 -4.94 -17.50
C SER A 109 -1.96 -4.12 -16.46
N GLY A 110 -2.71 -3.52 -15.53
CA GLY A 110 -2.15 -2.75 -14.43
C GLY A 110 -3.04 -2.79 -13.21
N GLY A 111 -2.63 -2.12 -12.16
CA GLY A 111 -3.44 -1.97 -10.95
C GLY A 111 -2.65 -1.48 -9.76
N ALA A 112 -3.36 -1.17 -8.69
CA ALA A 112 -2.76 -0.70 -7.46
C ALA A 112 -3.41 -1.39 -6.26
N ARG A 113 -2.62 -1.62 -5.21
CA ARG A 113 -3.09 -2.20 -3.95
C ARG A 113 -2.24 -1.75 -2.78
N THR A 114 -2.87 -1.44 -1.65
CA THR A 114 -2.12 -1.32 -0.40
C THR A 114 -1.72 -2.69 0.12
N ILE A 115 -0.53 -2.74 0.67
CA ILE A 115 0.11 -3.93 1.23
C ILE A 115 0.30 -3.68 2.72
N ILE A 116 -0.01 -4.66 3.55
CA ILE A 116 0.16 -4.57 4.99
C ILE A 116 1.63 -4.84 5.35
N GLU A 117 2.28 -3.92 6.05
CA GLU A 117 3.73 -3.94 6.31
C GLU A 117 4.10 -3.94 7.79
N GLY A 118 3.14 -3.83 8.71
CA GLY A 118 3.38 -3.61 10.14
C GLY A 118 4.12 -4.74 10.86
N GLY A 119 4.05 -5.97 10.36
CA GLY A 119 4.79 -7.10 10.93
C GLY A 119 4.26 -7.59 12.28
N ALA A 120 5.15 -8.18 13.09
CA ALA A 120 4.78 -8.89 14.32
C ALA A 120 4.11 -8.00 15.38
N GLN A 121 4.57 -6.75 15.54
CA GLN A 121 4.05 -5.81 16.55
C GLN A 121 2.67 -5.24 16.21
N SER A 122 2.32 -5.20 14.93
CA SER A 122 1.01 -4.74 14.45
C SER A 122 0.04 -5.89 14.16
N LEU A 123 0.39 -7.14 14.58
CA LEU A 123 -0.48 -8.29 14.41
C LEU A 123 -1.66 -8.18 15.37
N PRO A 124 -2.90 -7.98 14.89
CA PRO A 124 -4.07 -7.93 15.74
C PRO A 124 -4.36 -9.33 16.35
N ARG A 125 -5.27 -9.41 17.28
CA ARG A 125 -5.86 -10.69 17.67
C ARG A 125 -6.56 -11.28 16.44
N VAL A 126 -6.20 -12.50 16.09
CA VAL A 126 -6.62 -13.09 14.81
C VAL A 126 -7.89 -13.94 14.90
N GLU A 127 -8.47 -14.05 16.08
CA GLU A 127 -9.72 -14.78 16.33
C GLU A 127 -10.84 -13.86 16.78
N MET A 128 -12.05 -14.13 16.30
CA MET A 128 -13.28 -13.46 16.71
C MET A 128 -14.45 -14.43 16.59
N PRO A 129 -15.63 -14.13 17.17
CA PRO A 129 -16.79 -14.99 17.04
C PRO A 129 -17.14 -15.28 15.58
N GLY A 130 -17.07 -16.55 15.18
CA GLY A 130 -17.43 -17.02 13.85
C GLY A 130 -16.43 -16.76 12.72
N ALA A 131 -15.25 -16.14 12.99
CA ALA A 131 -14.27 -15.87 11.96
C ALA A 131 -12.81 -15.86 12.47
N LEU A 132 -11.88 -16.09 11.56
CA LEU A 132 -10.43 -15.99 11.79
C LEU A 132 -9.79 -15.08 10.76
N LEU A 133 -8.83 -14.26 11.16
CA LEU A 133 -7.95 -13.52 10.26
C LEU A 133 -6.72 -14.38 9.94
N ILE A 134 -6.45 -14.59 8.66
CA ILE A 134 -5.30 -15.38 8.19
C ILE A 134 -4.61 -14.67 7.01
N GLY A 135 -3.39 -15.08 6.71
CA GLY A 135 -2.63 -14.57 5.58
C GLY A 135 -2.44 -13.07 5.61
N ASP A 136 -2.64 -12.45 4.48
CA ASP A 136 -2.47 -11.01 4.29
C ASP A 136 -3.52 -10.19 5.06
N ALA A 137 -4.72 -10.75 5.25
CA ALA A 137 -5.77 -10.12 6.05
C ALA A 137 -5.37 -9.95 7.54
N ALA A 138 -4.49 -10.81 8.05
CA ALA A 138 -3.92 -10.70 9.39
C ALA A 138 -2.60 -9.91 9.43
N GLY A 139 -2.04 -9.51 8.27
CA GLY A 139 -0.74 -8.83 8.20
C GLY A 139 0.47 -9.77 8.29
N LEU A 140 0.35 -11.01 7.82
CA LEU A 140 1.42 -12.01 7.91
C LEU A 140 2.50 -11.89 6.82
N LEU A 141 2.67 -10.72 6.23
CA LEU A 141 3.71 -10.46 5.24
C LEU A 141 5.10 -10.42 5.89
N ASN A 142 6.04 -11.19 5.38
CA ASN A 142 7.45 -11.02 5.68
C ASN A 142 8.03 -9.94 4.75
N LEU A 143 8.02 -8.69 5.19
CA LEU A 143 8.39 -7.54 4.38
C LEU A 143 9.83 -7.61 3.84
N PRO A 144 10.88 -7.90 4.63
CA PRO A 144 12.23 -7.98 4.09
C PRO A 144 12.41 -9.03 2.98
N LYS A 145 11.60 -10.07 2.99
CA LYS A 145 11.58 -11.07 1.91
C LYS A 145 10.70 -10.66 0.74
N ILE A 146 9.86 -9.63 0.90
CA ILE A 146 8.82 -9.24 -0.07
C ILE A 146 7.91 -10.45 -0.40
N LYS A 147 7.60 -11.28 0.60
CA LYS A 147 6.87 -12.54 0.43
C LYS A 147 5.81 -12.73 1.52
N GLY A 148 4.55 -12.90 1.09
CA GLY A 148 3.39 -13.20 1.93
C GLY A 148 2.78 -14.58 1.64
N THR A 149 2.88 -15.08 0.40
CA THR A 149 2.20 -16.28 -0.06
C THR A 149 2.46 -17.51 0.82
N HIS A 150 3.70 -17.77 1.22
CA HIS A 150 4.04 -18.91 2.08
C HIS A 150 3.40 -18.80 3.47
N GLN A 151 3.28 -17.59 4.02
CA GLN A 151 2.62 -17.37 5.31
C GLN A 151 1.10 -17.47 5.19
N ALA A 152 0.53 -17.02 4.08
CA ALA A 152 -0.88 -17.18 3.79
C ALA A 152 -1.28 -18.66 3.73
N ILE A 153 -0.51 -19.47 2.98
CA ILE A 153 -0.73 -20.92 2.89
C ILE A 153 -0.59 -21.59 4.27
N ARG A 154 0.51 -21.30 5.00
CA ARG A 154 0.75 -21.89 6.32
C ARG A 154 -0.33 -21.52 7.35
N SER A 155 -0.77 -20.26 7.37
CA SER A 155 -1.81 -19.83 8.29
C SER A 155 -3.18 -20.43 7.95
N GLY A 156 -3.49 -20.60 6.66
CA GLY A 156 -4.68 -21.33 6.22
C GLY A 156 -4.65 -22.79 6.66
N THR A 157 -3.52 -23.47 6.48
CA THR A 157 -3.35 -24.86 6.95
C THR A 157 -3.47 -24.95 8.48
N LEU A 158 -2.85 -24.01 9.21
CA LEU A 158 -2.92 -23.99 10.68
C LEU A 158 -4.36 -23.79 11.15
N ALA A 159 -5.10 -22.86 10.52
CA ALA A 159 -6.51 -22.58 10.84
C ALA A 159 -7.39 -23.82 10.57
N ALA A 160 -7.22 -24.47 9.42
CA ALA A 160 -7.98 -25.66 9.07
C ALA A 160 -7.76 -26.80 10.08
N ASN A 161 -6.51 -27.08 10.46
CA ASN A 161 -6.18 -28.10 11.45
C ASN A 161 -6.75 -27.73 12.82
N HIS A 162 -6.62 -26.47 13.24
CA HIS A 162 -7.14 -26.00 14.53
C HIS A 162 -8.66 -26.18 14.63
N ILE A 163 -9.41 -25.79 13.57
CA ILE A 163 -10.86 -25.97 13.52
C ILE A 163 -11.23 -27.45 13.51
N ALA A 164 -10.50 -28.29 12.78
CA ALA A 164 -10.75 -29.73 12.74
C ALA A 164 -10.55 -30.41 14.12
N GLU A 165 -9.58 -29.94 14.91
CA GLU A 165 -9.29 -30.48 16.24
C GLU A 165 -10.22 -29.94 17.33
N LYS A 166 -10.56 -28.64 17.26
CA LYS A 166 -11.30 -27.93 18.31
C LYS A 166 -12.80 -27.74 18.00
N SER A 167 -13.20 -27.99 16.76
CA SER A 167 -14.57 -27.73 16.23
C SER A 167 -15.00 -26.26 16.27
N ASN A 168 -14.09 -25.35 16.62
CA ASN A 168 -14.31 -23.89 16.64
C ASN A 168 -13.00 -23.15 16.44
N GLY A 169 -13.01 -21.82 16.48
CA GLY A 169 -11.84 -20.96 16.32
C GLY A 169 -11.15 -20.55 17.63
N GLU A 170 -11.63 -20.99 18.78
CA GLU A 170 -11.11 -20.55 20.09
C GLU A 170 -9.66 -21.02 20.32
N GLY A 171 -8.81 -20.09 20.76
CA GLY A 171 -7.39 -20.35 21.00
C GLY A 171 -6.54 -20.31 19.73
N PHE A 172 -7.08 -19.95 18.56
CA PHE A 172 -6.30 -19.85 17.34
C PHE A 172 -5.24 -18.75 17.40
N ASP A 173 -5.52 -17.61 18.05
CA ASP A 173 -4.53 -16.55 18.24
C ASP A 173 -3.28 -17.08 18.96
N SER A 174 -3.47 -17.79 20.05
CA SER A 174 -2.38 -18.43 20.79
C SER A 174 -1.62 -19.46 19.95
N ALA A 175 -2.34 -20.26 19.16
CA ALA A 175 -1.74 -21.25 18.26
C ALA A 175 -0.89 -20.57 17.16
N LEU A 176 -1.39 -19.49 16.58
CA LEU A 176 -0.66 -18.70 15.57
C LEU A 176 0.60 -18.07 16.16
N ARG A 177 0.51 -17.45 17.35
CA ARG A 177 1.66 -16.82 18.03
C ARG A 177 2.70 -17.83 18.49
N ALA A 178 2.32 -19.06 18.81
CA ALA A 178 3.26 -20.15 19.11
C ALA A 178 3.92 -20.76 17.85
N SER A 179 3.35 -20.54 16.68
CA SER A 179 3.74 -21.15 15.41
C SER A 179 5.05 -20.63 14.83
N PRO A 180 5.65 -21.34 13.86
CA PRO A 180 6.78 -20.85 13.08
C PRO A 180 6.46 -19.57 12.28
N ILE A 181 5.18 -19.31 11.96
CA ILE A 181 4.71 -18.11 11.24
C ILE A 181 5.08 -16.86 12.04
N TYR A 182 4.60 -16.77 13.28
CA TYR A 182 4.88 -15.63 14.15
C TYR A 182 6.37 -15.51 14.48
N LYS A 183 7.05 -16.64 14.73
CA LYS A 183 8.50 -16.64 14.99
C LYS A 183 9.31 -16.06 13.83
N GLU A 184 8.89 -16.31 12.59
CA GLU A 184 9.52 -15.74 11.40
C GLU A 184 9.30 -14.21 11.34
N LEU A 185 8.09 -13.72 11.57
CA LEU A 185 7.79 -12.29 11.60
C LEU A 185 8.53 -11.59 12.75
N HIS A 186 8.56 -12.18 13.92
CA HIS A 186 9.25 -11.62 15.09
C HIS A 186 10.75 -11.43 14.86
N LYS A 187 11.41 -12.31 14.09
CA LYS A 187 12.83 -12.18 13.75
C LYS A 187 13.16 -10.94 12.92
N VAL A 188 12.21 -10.39 12.19
CA VAL A 188 12.40 -9.25 11.29
C VAL A 188 11.64 -8.00 11.74
N ARG A 189 11.09 -8.02 12.95
CA ARG A 189 10.15 -7.04 13.48
C ARG A 189 10.66 -5.59 13.47
N ASN A 190 11.97 -5.40 13.63
CA ASN A 190 12.56 -4.06 13.69
C ASN A 190 12.99 -3.50 12.32
N ILE A 191 12.92 -4.31 11.25
CA ILE A 191 13.42 -3.87 9.94
C ILE A 191 12.55 -2.75 9.41
N ARG A 192 11.22 -2.96 9.30
CA ARG A 192 10.33 -1.92 8.75
C ARG A 192 10.34 -0.63 9.59
N PRO A 193 10.08 -0.65 10.90
CA PRO A 193 10.10 0.58 11.70
C PRO A 193 11.49 1.22 11.82
N GLY A 194 12.55 0.49 11.53
CA GLY A 194 13.90 1.04 11.42
C GLY A 194 14.01 2.13 10.34
N PHE A 195 13.20 2.04 9.28
CA PHE A 195 13.16 3.01 8.18
C PHE A 195 12.35 4.28 8.50
N ASN A 196 11.57 4.32 9.58
CA ASN A 196 10.81 5.52 9.99
C ASN A 196 11.69 6.77 10.20
N LYS A 197 13.00 6.59 10.30
CA LYS A 197 14.00 7.67 10.43
C LYS A 197 14.91 7.78 9.21
N GLY A 198 14.44 7.33 8.08
CA GLY A 198 15.10 7.42 6.78
C GLY A 198 15.93 6.21 6.38
N LEU A 199 16.34 6.22 5.12
CA LEU A 199 16.97 5.10 4.42
C LEU A 199 18.23 4.57 5.14
N TRP A 200 19.17 5.44 5.48
CA TRP A 200 20.46 5.02 6.04
C TRP A 200 20.34 4.35 7.40
N ARG A 201 19.48 4.90 8.28
CA ARG A 201 19.21 4.29 9.59
C ARG A 201 18.46 2.96 9.42
N GLY A 202 17.54 2.89 8.47
CA GLY A 202 16.83 1.67 8.13
C GLY A 202 17.78 0.56 7.68
N LEU A 203 18.71 0.87 6.77
CA LEU A 203 19.71 -0.11 6.30
C LEU A 203 20.63 -0.61 7.42
N ILE A 204 21.08 0.28 8.31
CA ILE A 204 21.88 -0.11 9.48
C ILE A 204 21.08 -1.03 10.39
N THR A 205 19.82 -0.67 10.70
CA THR A 205 18.92 -1.49 11.54
C THR A 205 18.68 -2.85 10.90
N ALA A 206 18.40 -2.88 9.60
CA ALA A 206 18.19 -4.13 8.86
C ALA A 206 19.44 -5.01 8.87
N GLY A 207 20.64 -4.43 8.72
CA GLY A 207 21.90 -5.15 8.83
C GLY A 207 22.09 -5.78 10.21
N ILE A 208 21.89 -5.02 11.28
CA ILE A 208 22.00 -5.50 12.67
C ILE A 208 20.99 -6.61 12.95
N GLU A 209 19.70 -6.41 12.57
CA GLU A 209 18.65 -7.44 12.75
C GLU A 209 18.97 -8.73 12.00
N THR A 210 19.53 -8.62 10.80
CA THR A 210 19.93 -9.77 9.98
C THR A 210 21.06 -10.55 10.65
N VAL A 211 22.12 -9.85 11.09
CA VAL A 211 23.28 -10.49 11.75
C VAL A 211 22.91 -11.10 13.10
N THR A 212 22.06 -10.42 13.87
CA THR A 212 21.60 -10.91 15.19
C THR A 212 20.46 -11.92 15.09
N ALA A 213 19.92 -12.17 13.88
CA ALA A 213 18.75 -13.00 13.66
C ALA A 213 17.54 -12.60 14.52
N GLY A 214 17.33 -11.30 14.68
CA GLY A 214 16.20 -10.74 15.43
C GLY A 214 16.34 -10.83 16.95
N LYS A 215 17.52 -11.06 17.48
CA LYS A 215 17.77 -11.23 18.94
C LYS A 215 17.97 -9.90 19.69
N LEU A 216 17.75 -8.76 19.05
CA LEU A 216 17.79 -7.50 19.76
C LEU A 216 16.70 -7.45 20.85
N PRO A 217 17.04 -6.97 22.08
CA PRO A 217 16.07 -6.95 23.19
C PRO A 217 14.97 -5.90 23.02
N ARG A 218 15.20 -4.90 22.16
CA ARG A 218 14.25 -3.81 21.92
C ARG A 218 13.40 -4.09 20.68
N THR A 219 12.11 -3.86 20.80
CA THR A 219 11.18 -3.79 19.66
C THR A 219 10.93 -2.32 19.33
N LEU A 220 11.06 -1.96 18.06
CA LEU A 220 10.67 -0.67 17.52
C LEU A 220 9.17 -0.68 17.22
N HIS A 221 8.53 0.48 17.41
CA HIS A 221 7.09 0.62 17.25
C HIS A 221 6.72 1.23 15.90
N ASN A 222 5.55 0.83 15.39
CA ASN A 222 4.88 1.45 14.26
C ASN A 222 3.97 2.58 14.75
N HIS A 223 3.55 3.44 13.85
CA HIS A 223 2.61 4.54 14.05
C HIS A 223 1.66 4.63 12.86
N ASP A 224 0.56 5.34 13.03
CA ASP A 224 -0.41 5.52 11.96
C ASP A 224 0.20 6.27 10.77
N ASP A 225 0.00 5.74 9.57
CA ASP A 225 0.58 6.30 8.34
C ASP A 225 0.06 7.72 8.03
N PHE A 226 -1.23 8.00 8.30
CA PHE A 226 -1.81 9.32 8.08
C PHE A 226 -1.18 10.39 8.97
N SER A 227 -0.75 10.03 10.18
CA SER A 227 -0.16 10.96 11.16
C SER A 227 1.20 11.52 10.73
N SER A 228 1.83 10.90 9.74
CA SER A 228 3.12 11.33 9.18
C SER A 228 3.02 12.52 8.24
N LEU A 229 1.82 12.86 7.73
CA LEU A 229 1.65 13.98 6.82
C LEU A 229 2.00 15.31 7.50
N THR A 230 2.85 16.07 6.86
CA THR A 230 3.24 17.41 7.29
C THR A 230 2.35 18.45 6.65
N LYS A 231 1.86 19.42 7.43
CA LYS A 231 1.08 20.53 6.88
C LYS A 231 1.92 21.35 5.91
N ILE A 232 1.30 21.85 4.84
CA ILE A 232 1.99 22.60 3.76
C ILE A 232 2.84 23.75 4.30
N LYS A 233 2.33 24.49 5.29
CA LYS A 233 3.06 25.61 5.91
C LYS A 233 4.38 25.20 6.59
N ASP A 234 4.47 23.95 7.03
CA ASP A 234 5.62 23.39 7.75
C ASP A 234 6.49 22.49 6.83
N LEU A 235 6.02 22.29 5.60
CA LEU A 235 6.68 21.43 4.63
C LEU A 235 7.97 22.09 4.10
N LYS A 236 9.08 21.38 4.20
CA LYS A 236 10.30 21.77 3.48
C LYS A 236 10.12 21.45 2.00
N THR A 237 10.35 22.42 1.15
CA THR A 237 10.27 22.23 -0.31
C THR A 237 11.17 21.08 -0.74
N ILE A 238 10.60 20.05 -1.34
CA ILE A 238 11.33 18.94 -1.96
C ILE A 238 11.37 19.22 -3.44
N GLU A 239 12.56 19.58 -3.96
CA GLU A 239 12.75 19.71 -5.41
C GLU A 239 12.70 18.33 -6.05
N ARG A 240 11.69 18.09 -6.89
CA ARG A 240 11.57 16.89 -7.70
C ARG A 240 11.91 17.20 -9.13
N ASN A 241 13.15 16.92 -9.52
CA ASN A 241 13.60 17.04 -10.91
C ASN A 241 13.10 15.85 -11.73
N TRP A 242 11.78 15.72 -11.84
CA TRP A 242 11.16 14.67 -12.63
C TRP A 242 11.19 14.99 -14.11
N VAL A 243 11.48 13.97 -14.91
CA VAL A 243 11.51 14.10 -16.36
C VAL A 243 10.08 13.99 -16.92
N GLU A 244 9.86 14.60 -18.09
CA GLU A 244 8.62 14.39 -18.82
C GLU A 244 8.52 12.91 -19.25
N THR A 245 7.34 12.32 -19.00
CA THR A 245 7.12 10.91 -19.29
C THR A 245 6.63 10.73 -20.73
N ASP A 246 7.27 9.86 -21.48
CA ASP A 246 6.97 9.56 -22.89
C ASP A 246 6.60 8.09 -23.15
N LEU A 247 6.65 7.22 -22.13
CA LEU A 247 6.10 5.86 -22.19
C LEU A 247 4.59 5.89 -21.93
N ALA A 248 3.80 5.27 -22.80
CA ALA A 248 2.35 5.16 -22.62
C ALA A 248 1.97 4.05 -21.63
N PRO A 249 0.83 4.16 -20.91
CA PRO A 249 0.02 5.36 -20.73
C PRO A 249 0.71 6.38 -19.83
N ARG A 250 0.37 7.66 -19.99
CA ARG A 250 1.01 8.76 -19.26
C ARG A 250 0.20 9.27 -18.09
N ASP A 251 -1.07 8.95 -18.05
CA ASP A 251 -1.99 9.48 -17.05
C ASP A 251 -2.71 8.37 -16.28
N ARG A 252 -3.29 8.76 -15.14
CA ARG A 252 -3.97 7.85 -14.23
C ARG A 252 -5.24 7.25 -14.83
N LEU A 253 -5.98 8.00 -15.67
CA LEU A 253 -7.23 7.50 -16.27
C LEU A 253 -6.94 6.39 -17.29
N ALA A 254 -5.92 6.57 -18.15
CA ALA A 254 -5.48 5.51 -19.04
C ALA A 254 -5.04 4.26 -18.26
N SER A 255 -4.43 4.43 -17.07
CA SER A 255 -4.01 3.32 -16.21
C SER A 255 -5.20 2.59 -15.56
N VAL A 256 -6.32 3.27 -15.29
CA VAL A 256 -7.56 2.66 -14.79
C VAL A 256 -8.12 1.64 -15.78
N TYR A 257 -8.09 1.95 -17.08
CA TYR A 257 -8.52 1.02 -18.12
C TYR A 257 -7.80 -0.33 -18.02
N PHE A 258 -6.51 -0.32 -17.77
CA PHE A 258 -5.71 -1.54 -17.64
C PHE A 258 -5.94 -2.30 -16.32
N ALA A 259 -6.62 -1.71 -15.35
CA ALA A 259 -6.97 -2.41 -14.10
C ALA A 259 -8.11 -3.42 -14.29
N GLY A 260 -8.92 -3.23 -15.35
CA GLY A 260 -10.02 -4.13 -15.68
C GLY A 260 -11.12 -4.16 -14.61
N THR A 261 -11.25 -3.09 -13.80
CA THR A 261 -12.35 -2.93 -12.86
C THR A 261 -13.61 -2.51 -13.62
N ASP A 262 -14.73 -3.14 -13.30
CA ASP A 262 -16.04 -2.88 -13.89
C ASP A 262 -17.06 -2.75 -12.75
N HIS A 263 -17.45 -1.51 -12.45
CA HIS A 263 -18.37 -1.20 -11.36
C HIS A 263 -19.82 -1.21 -11.86
N ASP A 264 -20.71 -1.71 -11.04
CA ASP A 264 -22.13 -1.46 -11.21
C ASP A 264 -22.40 0.03 -10.92
N GLU A 265 -22.82 0.78 -11.95
CA GLU A 265 -23.04 2.24 -11.84
C GLU A 265 -24.28 2.60 -11.01
N ASP A 266 -25.24 1.68 -10.89
CA ASP A 266 -26.48 1.88 -10.14
C ASP A 266 -26.34 1.60 -8.62
N GLN A 267 -25.14 1.23 -8.15
CA GLN A 267 -24.89 0.98 -6.75
C GLN A 267 -24.59 2.26 -5.95
N PRO A 268 -24.82 2.28 -4.63
CA PRO A 268 -24.37 3.35 -3.78
C PRO A 268 -22.83 3.54 -3.85
N VAL A 269 -22.39 4.81 -3.82
CA VAL A 269 -20.95 5.11 -3.84
C VAL A 269 -20.28 4.51 -2.61
N HIS A 270 -19.31 3.63 -2.85
CA HIS A 270 -18.56 2.93 -1.80
C HIS A 270 -17.48 3.79 -1.10
N LEU A 271 -17.27 5.00 -1.58
CA LEU A 271 -16.37 6.00 -1.02
C LEU A 271 -17.20 7.08 -0.32
N GLN A 272 -17.32 6.96 0.99
CA GLN A 272 -18.13 7.85 1.80
C GLN A 272 -17.25 8.92 2.45
N ILE A 273 -17.65 10.18 2.34
CA ILE A 273 -16.99 11.28 3.05
C ILE A 273 -17.82 11.60 4.27
N LEU A 274 -17.25 11.39 5.45
CA LEU A 274 -17.96 11.55 6.73
C LEU A 274 -18.18 13.02 7.10
N GLU A 275 -17.22 13.90 6.77
CA GLU A 275 -17.23 15.32 7.08
C GLU A 275 -16.85 16.13 5.81
N PRO A 276 -17.75 16.27 4.83
CA PRO A 276 -17.44 16.87 3.52
C PRO A 276 -17.01 18.32 3.61
N GLU A 277 -17.46 19.08 4.61
CA GLU A 277 -17.05 20.46 4.87
C GLU A 277 -15.55 20.61 5.16
N VAL A 278 -14.92 19.60 5.75
CA VAL A 278 -13.48 19.60 6.02
C VAL A 278 -12.67 19.60 4.73
N CYS A 279 -13.18 18.97 3.66
CA CYS A 279 -12.46 18.82 2.40
C CYS A 279 -12.08 20.16 1.77
N MET A 280 -13.02 21.10 1.69
CA MET A 280 -12.81 22.38 1.02
C MET A 280 -12.42 23.53 1.96
N THR A 281 -12.23 23.23 3.24
CA THR A 281 -11.77 24.18 4.26
C THR A 281 -10.41 23.78 4.78
N ARG A 282 -10.36 23.15 5.95
CA ARG A 282 -9.11 22.77 6.65
C ARG A 282 -8.20 21.88 5.82
N CYS A 283 -8.74 20.90 5.09
CA CYS A 283 -7.92 19.99 4.29
C CYS A 283 -7.24 20.73 3.13
N THR A 284 -7.96 21.63 2.45
CA THR A 284 -7.36 22.49 1.42
C THR A 284 -6.25 23.36 1.99
N GLU A 285 -6.51 24.04 3.11
CA GLU A 285 -5.54 24.94 3.75
C GLU A 285 -4.32 24.21 4.28
N GLU A 286 -4.54 23.09 4.98
CA GLU A 286 -3.47 22.40 5.72
C GLU A 286 -2.69 21.40 4.86
N TYR A 287 -3.32 20.75 3.88
CA TYR A 287 -2.72 19.65 3.11
C TYR A 287 -2.95 19.71 1.60
N ASN A 288 -3.63 20.75 1.08
CA ASN A 288 -3.95 20.91 -0.34
C ASN A 288 -4.64 19.68 -0.97
N ASN A 289 -5.62 19.10 -0.27
CA ASN A 289 -6.41 17.94 -0.72
C ASN A 289 -5.53 16.76 -1.22
N PRO A 290 -4.76 16.10 -0.36
CA PRO A 290 -3.77 15.09 -0.75
C PRO A 290 -4.41 13.87 -1.43
N CYS A 291 -5.72 13.64 -1.25
CA CYS A 291 -6.47 12.59 -1.94
C CYS A 291 -6.39 12.70 -3.46
N THR A 292 -6.26 13.93 -4.00
CA THR A 292 -6.09 14.16 -5.44
C THR A 292 -4.73 13.67 -5.96
N ARG A 293 -3.76 13.37 -5.08
CA ARG A 293 -2.40 12.95 -5.42
C ARG A 293 -2.10 11.52 -5.02
N PHE A 294 -2.47 11.12 -3.80
CA PHE A 294 -2.21 9.74 -3.38
C PHE A 294 -3.10 8.70 -4.07
N CYS A 295 -4.25 9.11 -4.63
CA CYS A 295 -5.09 8.20 -5.39
C CYS A 295 -4.42 7.86 -6.73
N PRO A 296 -4.12 6.58 -7.01
CA PRO A 296 -3.47 6.18 -8.27
C PRO A 296 -4.44 6.14 -9.45
N ALA A 297 -5.74 6.36 -9.22
CA ALA A 297 -6.81 6.11 -10.18
C ALA A 297 -7.67 7.36 -10.51
N ASN A 298 -7.21 8.54 -10.10
CA ASN A 298 -7.91 9.81 -10.33
C ASN A 298 -9.39 9.80 -9.88
N VAL A 299 -9.64 9.25 -8.69
CA VAL A 299 -10.99 9.20 -8.12
C VAL A 299 -11.41 10.55 -7.56
N TYR A 300 -10.48 11.30 -6.98
CA TYR A 300 -10.73 12.57 -6.29
C TYR A 300 -10.24 13.75 -7.11
N GLU A 301 -11.14 14.70 -7.35
CA GLU A 301 -10.85 15.93 -8.08
C GLU A 301 -11.47 17.13 -7.38
N VAL A 302 -10.76 18.24 -7.30
CA VAL A 302 -11.32 19.52 -6.87
C VAL A 302 -11.83 20.24 -8.12
N VAL A 303 -13.12 20.49 -8.17
CA VAL A 303 -13.80 21.14 -9.30
C VAL A 303 -14.45 22.45 -8.85
N GLU A 304 -14.54 23.40 -9.78
CA GLU A 304 -15.30 24.65 -9.56
C GLU A 304 -16.78 24.30 -9.38
N ASP A 305 -17.42 24.96 -8.42
CA ASP A 305 -18.86 24.81 -8.12
C ASP A 305 -19.40 26.12 -7.60
N GLU A 306 -20.13 26.85 -8.45
CA GLU A 306 -20.69 28.17 -8.14
C GLU A 306 -21.73 28.14 -7.00
N VAL A 307 -22.30 26.98 -6.71
CA VAL A 307 -23.31 26.80 -5.66
C VAL A 307 -22.67 26.46 -4.30
N ALA A 308 -21.44 25.97 -4.30
CA ALA A 308 -20.73 25.65 -3.08
C ALA A 308 -20.20 26.91 -2.37
N ASP A 309 -20.30 26.97 -1.04
CA ASP A 309 -19.84 28.10 -0.22
C ASP A 309 -18.37 28.47 -0.47
N ALA A 310 -17.53 27.49 -0.76
CA ALA A 310 -16.11 27.69 -1.07
C ALA A 310 -15.83 27.95 -2.57
N GLY A 311 -16.85 28.04 -3.43
CA GLY A 311 -16.70 28.15 -4.88
C GLY A 311 -16.14 26.89 -5.55
N LYS A 312 -15.91 25.83 -4.78
CA LYS A 312 -15.30 24.54 -5.20
C LYS A 312 -15.88 23.39 -4.39
N ARG A 313 -15.85 22.22 -4.96
CA ARG A 313 -16.20 20.99 -4.26
C ARG A 313 -15.23 19.85 -4.58
N LEU A 314 -15.16 18.86 -3.68
CA LEU A 314 -14.50 17.59 -3.97
C LEU A 314 -15.47 16.71 -4.77
N GLN A 315 -15.08 16.39 -6.00
CA GLN A 315 -15.77 15.41 -6.83
C GLN A 315 -15.18 14.03 -6.64
N ILE A 316 -16.03 13.01 -6.56
CA ILE A 316 -15.65 11.61 -6.40
C ILE A 316 -16.09 10.85 -7.67
N ASN A 317 -15.13 10.41 -8.46
CA ASN A 317 -15.32 9.58 -9.64
C ASN A 317 -15.19 8.10 -9.23
N ALA A 318 -16.20 7.56 -8.55
CA ALA A 318 -16.15 6.24 -7.92
C ALA A 318 -15.93 5.11 -8.93
N ALA A 319 -16.39 5.25 -10.17
CA ALA A 319 -16.15 4.30 -11.27
C ALA A 319 -14.67 4.12 -11.60
N ASN A 320 -13.81 5.09 -11.28
CA ASN A 320 -12.36 4.97 -11.49
C ASN A 320 -11.66 4.16 -10.38
N CYS A 321 -12.35 3.83 -9.29
CA CYS A 321 -11.73 3.21 -8.12
C CYS A 321 -11.20 1.82 -8.43
N VAL A 322 -9.90 1.60 -8.19
CA VAL A 322 -9.23 0.29 -8.32
C VAL A 322 -9.14 -0.47 -7.00
N HIS A 323 -9.91 -0.08 -6.00
CA HIS A 323 -10.03 -0.69 -4.67
C HIS A 323 -8.69 -0.84 -3.93
N CYS A 324 -7.76 0.08 -4.13
CA CYS A 324 -6.43 0.02 -3.49
C CYS A 324 -6.46 0.34 -1.99
N LYS A 325 -7.48 1.03 -1.49
CA LYS A 325 -7.66 1.47 -0.09
C LYS A 325 -6.63 2.49 0.42
N THR A 326 -5.88 3.13 -0.44
CA THR A 326 -4.94 4.17 -0.02
C THR A 326 -5.63 5.33 0.70
N CYS A 327 -6.80 5.75 0.20
CA CYS A 327 -7.57 6.86 0.76
C CYS A 327 -8.04 6.61 2.19
N ASP A 328 -8.55 5.43 2.45
CA ASP A 328 -9.01 4.95 3.75
C ASP A 328 -7.89 4.85 4.82
N ILE A 329 -6.64 4.89 4.39
CA ILE A 329 -5.46 4.79 5.26
C ILE A 329 -4.75 6.15 5.38
N LYS A 330 -4.59 6.87 4.26
CA LYS A 330 -3.71 8.05 4.18
C LYS A 330 -4.42 9.38 4.38
N ASP A 331 -5.76 9.40 4.38
CA ASP A 331 -6.49 10.64 4.63
C ASP A 331 -6.13 11.25 5.99
N PRO A 332 -5.61 12.50 6.04
CA PRO A 332 -5.12 13.10 7.29
C PRO A 332 -6.19 13.30 8.36
N TYR A 333 -7.45 13.37 7.97
CA TYR A 333 -8.58 13.54 8.89
C TYR A 333 -9.36 12.24 9.13
N GLN A 334 -9.01 11.15 8.43
CA GLN A 334 -9.70 9.86 8.49
C GLN A 334 -11.22 9.96 8.21
N ILE A 335 -11.60 10.90 7.34
CA ILE A 335 -12.99 11.15 6.93
C ILE A 335 -13.39 10.41 5.66
N ILE A 336 -12.45 9.80 4.95
CA ILE A 336 -12.75 8.95 3.81
C ILE A 336 -12.97 7.52 4.31
N ASN A 337 -14.23 7.08 4.30
CA ASN A 337 -14.60 5.72 4.67
C ASN A 337 -14.84 4.88 3.42
N TRP A 338 -13.99 3.89 3.19
CA TRP A 338 -14.14 2.93 2.11
C TRP A 338 -14.99 1.75 2.60
N VAL A 339 -16.17 1.58 2.06
CA VAL A 339 -17.03 0.42 2.32
C VAL A 339 -16.98 -0.56 1.15
N THR A 340 -17.32 -1.82 1.39
CA THR A 340 -17.36 -2.83 0.32
C THR A 340 -18.47 -2.48 -0.68
N PRO A 341 -18.14 -2.35 -1.98
CA PRO A 341 -19.17 -2.13 -3.00
C PRO A 341 -20.12 -3.33 -3.11
N GLU A 342 -21.32 -3.09 -3.62
CA GLU A 342 -22.34 -4.16 -3.82
C GLU A 342 -21.99 -5.05 -5.02
N GLY A 343 -21.35 -4.47 -6.05
CA GLY A 343 -20.92 -5.19 -7.25
C GLY A 343 -19.74 -4.53 -7.96
N GLY A 344 -19.03 -5.30 -8.79
CA GLY A 344 -17.90 -4.85 -9.59
C GLY A 344 -16.52 -5.16 -9.04
#